data_4232953751dff6f79a37d964624897ed
#
_entry.id   4232953751dff6f79a37d964624897ed
#
_cell.length_a   1.000
_cell.length_b   1.000
_cell.length_c   1.000
_cell.angle_alpha   90.00
_cell.angle_beta   90.00
_cell.angle_gamma   90.00
#
_symmetry.space_group_name_H-M   'P 1'
#
loop_
_entity.id
_entity.type
_entity.pdbx_description
1 polymer ?
#
loop_
_entity_poly.entity_id
_entity_poly.type
_entity_poly.pdbx_seq_one_letter_code
_entity_poly.pdbx_strand_id
1 'polypeptide(L)'
;MPRPMSRREMLGRCATGFGAVALSSLLADPAYGKAKSPFAPRKPHHDAKAKSVIFLYMDGGVSQVDSFDYKPRLEKDNGKPFSAKINPTQFDNIGKTLKSPWNFKQYGQSGLNVSDLFPHVGEMADELCVVRSMTSKFSEHNSANFFLHTGFGVQGRPSMGAWMSYGLGTEATDLPGFVVLNGGLIPSGGWDNFGNGFLPASHQATVFKTGKEPLADIRPRESRSGVQQAKLGLLNKLDQGVLNRLGKVDELESAIANYEMAYRCLLYTSPSPRDKRQSRMPSSA
;
A
#
# COMPACT_ATOMS: atom_id res chain seq x y z
N MET A 1 -2.02 47.42 10.17
CA MET A 1 -1.26 46.42 9.43
C MET A 1 -2.25 45.63 8.59
N PRO A 2 -2.05 45.38 7.31
CA PRO A 2 -2.94 44.58 6.50
C PRO A 2 -2.91 43.11 7.02
N ARG A 3 -4.09 42.51 7.06
CA ARG A 3 -4.30 41.14 7.54
C ARG A 3 -3.53 40.18 6.62
N PRO A 4 -2.76 39.20 7.15
CA PRO A 4 -2.06 38.25 6.29
C PRO A 4 -3.08 37.49 5.44
N MET A 5 -2.81 37.44 4.15
CA MET A 5 -3.66 36.79 3.15
C MET A 5 -3.61 35.25 3.32
N SER A 6 -4.74 34.61 3.40
CA SER A 6 -4.81 33.15 3.45
C SER A 6 -4.37 32.53 2.12
N ARG A 7 -3.89 31.26 2.13
CA ARG A 7 -3.52 30.53 0.91
C ARG A 7 -4.67 30.48 -0.11
N ARG A 8 -5.92 30.40 0.36
CA ARG A 8 -7.13 30.41 -0.47
C ARG A 8 -7.35 31.77 -1.13
N GLU A 9 -7.14 32.87 -0.40
CA GLU A 9 -7.24 34.21 -0.96
C GLU A 9 -6.12 34.49 -1.95
N MET A 10 -4.91 33.97 -1.70
CA MET A 10 -3.79 34.05 -2.64
C MET A 10 -4.10 33.28 -3.93
N LEU A 11 -4.56 32.04 -3.81
CA LEU A 11 -4.99 31.23 -4.97
C LEU A 11 -6.16 31.88 -5.71
N GLY A 12 -7.15 32.45 -5.01
CA GLY A 12 -8.26 33.16 -5.62
C GLY A 12 -7.82 34.40 -6.38
N ARG A 13 -6.82 35.15 -5.90
CA ARG A 13 -6.27 36.32 -6.59
C ARG A 13 -5.31 36.00 -7.73
N CYS A 14 -4.61 34.86 -7.64
CA CYS A 14 -3.78 34.36 -8.73
C CYS A 14 -4.62 33.69 -9.85
N ALA A 15 -5.88 33.40 -9.60
CA ALA A 15 -6.76 32.60 -10.45
C ALA A 15 -7.50 33.42 -11.53
N THR A 16 -7.11 34.65 -11.79
CA THR A 16 -7.66 35.46 -12.91
C THR A 16 -7.13 35.04 -14.29
N GLY A 17 -6.62 33.81 -14.42
CA GLY A 17 -6.06 33.28 -15.65
C GLY A 17 -6.40 31.81 -15.87
N PHE A 18 -5.71 31.17 -16.79
CA PHE A 18 -5.84 29.76 -17.20
C PHE A 18 -5.90 28.76 -16.03
N GLY A 19 -5.30 29.07 -14.87
CA GLY A 19 -5.33 28.22 -13.68
C GLY A 19 -6.73 28.05 -13.09
N ALA A 20 -7.60 29.08 -13.13
CA ALA A 20 -8.97 28.97 -12.64
C ALA A 20 -9.84 28.15 -13.60
N VAL A 21 -9.60 28.26 -14.92
CA VAL A 21 -10.30 27.46 -15.93
C VAL A 21 -9.88 25.99 -15.82
N ALA A 22 -8.59 25.72 -15.64
CA ALA A 22 -8.09 24.36 -15.43
C ALA A 22 -8.63 23.74 -14.12
N LEU A 23 -8.65 24.52 -13.02
CA LEU A 23 -9.20 24.08 -11.75
C LEU A 23 -10.71 23.86 -11.83
N SER A 24 -11.45 24.75 -12.50
CA SER A 24 -12.91 24.57 -12.67
C SER A 24 -13.24 23.38 -13.57
N SER A 25 -12.42 23.09 -14.60
CA SER A 25 -12.61 21.89 -15.41
C SER A 25 -12.30 20.60 -14.63
N LEU A 26 -11.29 20.60 -13.77
CA LEU A 26 -10.99 19.49 -12.86
C LEU A 26 -12.11 19.31 -11.81
N LEU A 27 -12.67 20.40 -11.28
CA LEU A 27 -13.78 20.34 -10.33
C LEU A 27 -15.12 20.00 -11.00
N ALA A 28 -15.27 20.28 -12.28
CA ALA A 28 -16.46 19.92 -13.07
C ALA A 28 -16.40 18.49 -13.60
N ASP A 29 -15.22 17.84 -13.58
CA ASP A 29 -15.11 16.44 -13.96
C ASP A 29 -15.91 15.56 -12.97
N PRO A 30 -16.91 14.79 -13.44
CA PRO A 30 -17.70 13.90 -12.59
C PRO A 30 -16.84 12.89 -11.81
N ALA A 31 -15.65 12.59 -12.28
CA ALA A 31 -14.69 11.72 -11.60
C ALA A 31 -14.18 12.34 -10.27
N TYR A 32 -14.13 13.67 -10.18
CA TYR A 32 -13.56 14.38 -9.02
C TYR A 32 -14.57 15.24 -8.25
N GLY A 33 -15.71 15.57 -8.85
CA GLY A 33 -16.60 16.63 -8.37
C GLY A 33 -17.73 16.25 -7.41
N LYS A 34 -18.13 14.99 -7.27
CA LYS A 34 -19.35 14.60 -6.53
C LYS A 34 -19.29 13.26 -5.82
N ALA A 35 -18.12 12.79 -5.38
CA ALA A 35 -18.09 11.60 -4.56
C ALA A 35 -18.78 11.86 -3.21
N LYS A 36 -19.87 11.16 -2.92
CA LYS A 36 -20.59 11.21 -1.62
C LYS A 36 -19.71 10.74 -0.46
N SER A 37 -18.61 10.07 -0.76
CA SER A 37 -17.61 9.55 0.16
C SER A 37 -16.23 9.69 -0.49
N PRO A 38 -15.15 10.00 0.26
CA PRO A 38 -13.79 10.03 -0.26
C PRO A 38 -13.36 8.68 -0.84
N PHE A 39 -14.01 7.60 -0.44
CA PHE A 39 -13.74 6.23 -0.87
C PHE A 39 -14.65 5.74 -2.01
N ALA A 40 -15.61 6.55 -2.47
CA ALA A 40 -16.52 6.11 -3.52
C ALA A 40 -15.77 5.70 -4.79
N PRO A 41 -16.20 4.62 -5.49
CA PRO A 41 -15.61 4.20 -6.74
C PRO A 41 -15.62 5.32 -7.77
N ARG A 42 -14.51 5.46 -8.49
CA ARG A 42 -14.34 6.45 -9.57
C ARG A 42 -14.14 5.73 -10.89
N LYS A 43 -14.66 6.30 -11.96
CA LYS A 43 -14.47 5.74 -13.30
C LYS A 43 -12.98 5.80 -13.66
N PRO A 44 -12.35 4.67 -13.99
CA PRO A 44 -10.96 4.66 -14.43
C PRO A 44 -10.84 5.26 -15.84
N HIS A 45 -9.65 5.76 -16.20
CA HIS A 45 -9.37 6.28 -17.53
C HIS A 45 -9.28 5.16 -18.59
N HIS A 46 -8.99 3.94 -18.17
CA HIS A 46 -8.93 2.74 -18.98
C HIS A 46 -9.77 1.65 -18.36
N ASP A 47 -10.29 0.73 -19.17
CA ASP A 47 -11.04 -0.40 -18.67
C ASP A 47 -10.19 -1.26 -17.72
N ALA A 48 -10.72 -1.47 -16.51
CA ALA A 48 -10.01 -2.24 -15.50
C ALA A 48 -10.03 -3.73 -15.86
N LYS A 49 -8.85 -4.34 -15.95
CA LYS A 49 -8.70 -5.79 -16.14
C LYS A 49 -8.57 -6.54 -14.81
N ALA A 50 -8.10 -5.89 -13.77
CA ALA A 50 -7.94 -6.43 -12.44
C ALA A 50 -8.87 -5.73 -11.43
N LYS A 51 -9.49 -6.49 -10.54
CA LYS A 51 -10.35 -5.98 -9.46
C LYS A 51 -9.56 -5.68 -8.18
N SER A 52 -8.48 -6.40 -7.97
CA SER A 52 -7.66 -6.31 -6.75
C SER A 52 -6.19 -6.45 -7.11
N VAL A 53 -5.32 -5.79 -6.33
CA VAL A 53 -3.88 -5.90 -6.45
C VAL A 53 -3.32 -6.37 -5.11
N ILE A 54 -2.51 -7.42 -5.14
CA ILE A 54 -1.77 -7.90 -3.99
C ILE A 54 -0.30 -7.64 -4.25
N PHE A 55 0.33 -6.83 -3.43
CA PHE A 55 1.76 -6.55 -3.51
C PHE A 55 2.50 -7.38 -2.44
N LEU A 56 3.18 -8.44 -2.89
CA LEU A 56 3.96 -9.33 -2.02
C LEU A 56 5.37 -8.77 -1.88
N TYR A 57 5.56 -7.98 -0.84
CA TYR A 57 6.83 -7.37 -0.54
C TYR A 57 7.70 -8.28 0.33
N MET A 58 8.96 -8.43 -0.06
CA MET A 58 9.99 -9.14 0.71
C MET A 58 11.06 -8.14 1.13
N ASP A 59 11.11 -7.82 2.42
CA ASP A 59 12.10 -6.90 2.98
C ASP A 59 13.51 -7.49 2.86
N GLY A 60 14.47 -6.65 2.47
CA GLY A 60 15.82 -7.10 2.16
C GLY A 60 15.98 -7.68 0.76
N GLY A 61 14.88 -7.81 0.03
CA GLY A 61 14.83 -8.31 -1.35
C GLY A 61 15.11 -9.80 -1.47
N VAL A 62 14.78 -10.36 -2.63
CA VAL A 62 15.22 -11.69 -3.05
C VAL A 62 16.45 -11.50 -3.92
N SER A 63 17.50 -12.29 -3.69
CA SER A 63 18.62 -12.33 -4.62
C SER A 63 18.12 -12.77 -6.00
N GLN A 64 18.13 -11.88 -6.98
CA GLN A 64 17.63 -12.17 -8.31
C GLN A 64 18.39 -13.31 -8.98
N VAL A 65 19.72 -13.37 -8.78
CA VAL A 65 20.59 -14.41 -9.36
C VAL A 65 20.45 -15.77 -8.70
N ASP A 66 19.79 -15.81 -7.53
CA ASP A 66 19.51 -17.04 -6.79
C ASP A 66 18.05 -17.49 -6.94
N SER A 67 17.21 -16.73 -7.62
CA SER A 67 15.76 -16.98 -7.71
C SER A 67 15.26 -17.12 -9.14
N PHE A 68 15.17 -16.04 -9.91
CA PHE A 68 14.51 -15.99 -11.22
C PHE A 68 15.41 -15.56 -12.38
N ASP A 69 16.66 -15.18 -12.11
CA ASP A 69 17.59 -14.67 -13.11
C ASP A 69 18.86 -15.52 -13.16
N TYR A 70 18.73 -16.74 -13.70
CA TYR A 70 19.84 -17.68 -13.84
C TYR A 70 21.00 -17.08 -14.64
N LYS A 71 22.21 -17.14 -14.09
CA LYS A 71 23.45 -16.65 -14.69
C LYS A 71 24.49 -17.76 -14.83
N PRO A 72 24.54 -18.48 -15.94
CA PRO A 72 25.54 -19.57 -16.14
C PRO A 72 26.98 -19.10 -15.93
N ARG A 73 27.27 -17.83 -16.21
CA ARG A 73 28.59 -17.25 -16.02
C ARG A 73 29.06 -17.25 -14.58
N LEU A 74 28.13 -17.11 -13.60
CA LEU A 74 28.47 -17.18 -12.18
C LEU A 74 29.02 -18.58 -11.81
N GLU A 75 28.53 -19.63 -12.41
CA GLU A 75 29.06 -20.99 -12.24
C GLU A 75 30.48 -21.12 -12.82
N LYS A 76 30.68 -20.62 -14.05
CA LYS A 76 31.98 -20.68 -14.76
C LYS A 76 33.06 -19.88 -14.05
N ASP A 77 32.70 -18.75 -13.45
CA ASP A 77 33.63 -17.82 -12.82
C ASP A 77 33.66 -17.95 -11.27
N ASN A 78 33.02 -18.99 -10.73
CA ASN A 78 32.99 -19.23 -9.29
C ASN A 78 34.39 -19.29 -8.68
N GLY A 79 34.62 -18.55 -7.61
CA GLY A 79 35.91 -18.44 -6.92
C GLY A 79 36.93 -17.53 -7.59
N LYS A 80 36.65 -16.97 -8.78
CA LYS A 80 37.54 -16.00 -9.45
C LYS A 80 37.20 -14.56 -9.02
N PRO A 81 38.18 -13.62 -9.15
CA PRO A 81 37.91 -12.20 -8.99
C PRO A 81 36.78 -11.75 -9.95
N PHE A 82 35.91 -10.85 -9.49
CA PHE A 82 34.85 -10.30 -10.32
C PHE A 82 35.46 -9.37 -11.39
N SER A 83 35.17 -9.64 -12.67
CA SER A 83 35.84 -8.98 -13.80
C SER A 83 35.14 -7.72 -14.31
N ALA A 84 33.89 -7.44 -13.89
CA ALA A 84 33.16 -6.26 -14.31
C ALA A 84 33.48 -5.05 -13.42
N LYS A 85 33.37 -3.85 -14.01
CA LYS A 85 33.48 -2.61 -13.24
C LYS A 85 32.30 -2.51 -12.26
N ILE A 86 32.62 -2.35 -10.99
CA ILE A 86 31.64 -2.17 -9.91
C ILE A 86 31.66 -0.70 -9.51
N ASN A 87 30.47 -0.13 -9.34
CA ASN A 87 30.36 1.19 -8.73
C ASN A 87 30.80 1.12 -7.28
N PRO A 88 31.38 2.21 -6.72
CA PRO A 88 31.74 2.26 -5.33
C PRO A 88 30.59 1.81 -4.43
N THR A 89 30.86 0.90 -3.52
CA THR A 89 29.92 0.42 -2.51
C THR A 89 30.35 0.92 -1.14
N GLN A 90 29.53 0.69 -0.12
CA GLN A 90 29.88 1.04 1.26
C GLN A 90 31.11 0.28 1.77
N PHE A 91 31.42 -0.87 1.17
CA PHE A 91 32.56 -1.72 1.53
C PHE A 91 33.46 -1.92 0.31
N ASP A 92 34.76 -1.65 0.45
CA ASP A 92 35.72 -1.78 -0.64
C ASP A 92 36.07 -3.23 -0.99
N ASN A 93 35.86 -4.16 -0.06
CA ASN A 93 36.15 -5.57 -0.28
C ASN A 93 34.90 -6.30 -0.83
N ILE A 94 34.88 -6.55 -2.13
CA ILE A 94 33.80 -7.24 -2.83
C ILE A 94 33.99 -8.77 -2.91
N GLY A 95 35.12 -9.30 -2.45
CA GLY A 95 35.44 -10.72 -2.46
C GLY A 95 35.57 -11.32 -3.88
N LYS A 96 35.18 -12.58 -4.03
CA LYS A 96 35.22 -13.35 -5.29
C LYS A 96 33.81 -13.62 -5.80
N THR A 97 33.72 -13.94 -7.08
CA THR A 97 32.45 -14.40 -7.67
C THR A 97 31.94 -15.65 -6.96
N LEU A 98 30.69 -15.63 -6.57
CA LEU A 98 29.99 -16.77 -5.95
C LEU A 98 28.91 -17.27 -6.90
N LYS A 99 28.93 -18.57 -7.20
CA LYS A 99 27.80 -19.21 -7.91
C LYS A 99 26.59 -19.30 -6.99
N SER A 100 25.40 -19.37 -7.57
CA SER A 100 24.20 -19.67 -6.79
C SER A 100 24.35 -21.03 -6.07
N PRO A 101 24.03 -21.13 -4.78
CA PRO A 101 23.96 -22.41 -4.09
C PRO A 101 22.73 -23.22 -4.46
N TRP A 102 21.78 -22.63 -5.21
CA TRP A 102 20.52 -23.22 -5.60
C TRP A 102 20.57 -23.78 -7.04
N ASN A 103 19.80 -24.83 -7.29
CA ASN A 103 19.69 -25.42 -8.61
C ASN A 103 18.55 -24.78 -9.39
N PHE A 104 18.78 -24.53 -10.68
CA PHE A 104 17.79 -23.98 -11.58
C PHE A 104 17.24 -25.03 -12.52
N LYS A 105 15.94 -24.96 -12.79
CA LYS A 105 15.32 -25.71 -13.87
C LYS A 105 14.33 -24.84 -14.62
N GLN A 106 14.02 -25.22 -15.84
CA GLN A 106 12.99 -24.58 -16.65
C GLN A 106 11.61 -25.09 -16.25
N TYR A 107 10.67 -24.16 -16.11
CA TYR A 107 9.29 -24.44 -15.76
C TYR A 107 8.35 -23.91 -16.84
N GLY A 108 7.19 -24.55 -16.95
CA GLY A 108 6.11 -24.16 -17.84
C GLY A 108 6.47 -24.24 -19.33
N GLN A 109 5.55 -23.84 -20.17
CA GLN A 109 5.75 -23.71 -21.63
C GLN A 109 6.64 -22.52 -21.96
N SER A 110 6.65 -21.51 -21.10
CA SER A 110 7.51 -20.32 -21.24
C SER A 110 8.99 -20.62 -21.06
N GLY A 111 9.34 -21.77 -20.48
CA GLY A 111 10.73 -22.14 -20.18
C GLY A 111 11.41 -21.22 -19.15
N LEU A 112 10.64 -20.62 -18.26
CA LEU A 112 11.16 -19.71 -17.24
C LEU A 112 12.10 -20.45 -16.29
N ASN A 113 13.35 -19.95 -16.16
CA ASN A 113 14.28 -20.48 -15.17
C ASN A 113 13.88 -20.02 -13.77
N VAL A 114 13.61 -20.97 -12.90
CA VAL A 114 13.33 -20.73 -11.48
C VAL A 114 14.18 -21.67 -10.64
N SER A 115 14.75 -21.17 -9.56
CA SER A 115 15.54 -21.99 -8.64
C SER A 115 14.65 -22.82 -7.73
N ASP A 116 15.23 -23.87 -7.15
CA ASP A 116 14.58 -24.73 -6.16
C ASP A 116 14.26 -24.04 -4.83
N LEU A 117 14.67 -22.77 -4.69
CA LEU A 117 14.23 -21.87 -3.60
C LEU A 117 12.72 -21.55 -3.66
N PHE A 118 12.14 -21.51 -4.88
CA PHE A 118 10.74 -21.15 -5.13
C PHE A 118 10.00 -22.19 -5.97
N PRO A 119 9.93 -23.48 -5.55
CA PRO A 119 9.36 -24.54 -6.38
C PRO A 119 7.89 -24.30 -6.73
N HIS A 120 7.08 -23.86 -5.78
CA HIS A 120 5.65 -23.59 -6.01
C HIS A 120 5.40 -22.36 -6.90
N VAL A 121 6.28 -21.37 -6.86
CA VAL A 121 6.21 -20.23 -7.79
C VAL A 121 6.58 -20.69 -9.20
N GLY A 122 7.54 -21.63 -9.31
CA GLY A 122 7.91 -22.24 -10.57
C GLY A 122 6.74 -22.98 -11.25
N GLU A 123 5.87 -23.63 -10.49
CA GLU A 123 4.67 -24.31 -11.00
C GLU A 123 3.71 -23.32 -11.70
N MET A 124 3.76 -22.04 -11.36
CA MET A 124 2.96 -20.97 -11.95
C MET A 124 3.71 -20.18 -13.04
N ALA A 125 4.79 -20.73 -13.61
CA ALA A 125 5.71 -20.02 -14.49
C ALA A 125 5.04 -19.37 -15.69
N ASP A 126 4.01 -19.98 -16.26
CA ASP A 126 3.30 -19.46 -17.44
C ASP A 126 2.37 -18.28 -17.11
N GLU A 127 2.05 -18.07 -15.81
CA GLU A 127 1.29 -16.91 -15.31
C GLU A 127 2.20 -15.76 -14.88
N LEU A 128 3.53 -15.94 -14.93
CA LEU A 128 4.49 -14.97 -14.42
C LEU A 128 5.08 -14.08 -15.53
N CYS A 129 5.22 -12.81 -15.23
CA CYS A 129 6.04 -11.88 -15.99
C CYS A 129 7.24 -11.45 -15.14
N VAL A 130 8.42 -11.98 -15.44
CA VAL A 130 9.66 -11.65 -14.70
C VAL A 130 10.39 -10.50 -15.37
N VAL A 131 10.44 -9.34 -14.71
CA VAL A 131 11.12 -8.13 -15.19
C VAL A 131 12.56 -8.12 -14.69
N ARG A 132 13.51 -8.67 -15.49
CA ARG A 132 14.92 -8.80 -15.10
C ARG A 132 15.74 -7.52 -15.25
N SER A 133 15.23 -6.54 -15.97
CA SER A 133 15.93 -5.29 -16.28
C SER A 133 15.57 -4.13 -15.33
N MET A 134 14.83 -4.40 -14.26
CA MET A 134 14.45 -3.38 -13.30
C MET A 134 15.66 -2.96 -12.47
N THR A 135 15.87 -1.64 -12.34
CA THR A 135 16.96 -1.04 -11.59
C THR A 135 16.45 0.01 -10.61
N SER A 136 17.21 0.28 -9.57
CA SER A 136 16.94 1.36 -8.61
C SER A 136 18.14 2.30 -8.52
N LYS A 137 17.87 3.56 -8.15
CA LYS A 137 18.89 4.58 -7.92
C LYS A 137 19.43 4.57 -6.48
N PHE A 138 18.76 3.84 -5.58
CA PHE A 138 19.06 3.85 -4.16
C PHE A 138 19.58 2.49 -3.73
N SER A 139 20.76 2.50 -3.07
CA SER A 139 21.43 1.30 -2.53
C SER A 139 21.20 1.14 -1.02
N GLU A 140 20.70 2.18 -0.33
CA GLU A 140 20.43 2.19 1.10
C GLU A 140 18.98 1.77 1.37
N HIS A 141 18.76 0.97 2.41
CA HIS A 141 17.49 0.31 2.70
C HIS A 141 16.31 1.29 2.83
N ASN A 142 16.44 2.39 3.60
CA ASN A 142 15.32 3.32 3.80
C ASN A 142 14.90 3.98 2.48
N SER A 143 15.87 4.56 1.77
CA SER A 143 15.62 5.24 0.50
C SER A 143 15.15 4.28 -0.58
N ALA A 144 15.66 3.04 -0.61
CA ALA A 144 15.22 2.01 -1.53
C ALA A 144 13.77 1.57 -1.26
N ASN A 145 13.40 1.41 0.02
CA ASN A 145 12.04 1.06 0.42
C ASN A 145 11.06 2.19 0.10
N PHE A 146 11.39 3.44 0.42
CA PHE A 146 10.58 4.58 0.01
C PHE A 146 10.41 4.62 -1.49
N PHE A 147 11.50 4.43 -2.26
CA PHE A 147 11.44 4.46 -3.70
C PHE A 147 10.53 3.36 -4.27
N LEU A 148 10.60 2.15 -3.72
CA LEU A 148 9.75 1.03 -4.12
C LEU A 148 8.28 1.28 -3.83
N HIS A 149 7.96 1.81 -2.65
CA HIS A 149 6.57 1.97 -2.20
C HIS A 149 5.92 3.27 -2.66
N THR A 150 6.70 4.34 -2.89
CA THR A 150 6.18 5.68 -3.17
C THR A 150 6.64 6.27 -4.50
N GLY A 151 7.63 5.65 -5.16
CA GLY A 151 8.30 6.19 -6.35
C GLY A 151 9.31 7.32 -6.04
N PHE A 152 9.60 7.59 -4.75
CA PHE A 152 10.49 8.65 -4.33
C PHE A 152 11.37 8.20 -3.16
N GLY A 153 12.66 8.54 -3.17
CA GLY A 153 13.65 8.00 -2.20
C GLY A 153 13.65 8.64 -0.81
N VAL A 154 12.70 9.53 -0.51
CA VAL A 154 12.54 10.13 0.82
C VAL A 154 11.07 10.08 1.25
N GLN A 155 10.84 10.13 2.56
CA GLN A 155 9.52 10.12 3.16
C GLN A 155 8.65 11.32 2.74
N GLY A 156 7.34 11.23 2.98
CA GLY A 156 6.38 12.32 2.75
C GLY A 156 5.64 12.25 1.42
N ARG A 157 5.88 11.22 0.61
CA ARG A 157 5.12 10.96 -0.62
C ARG A 157 4.07 9.87 -0.40
N PRO A 158 2.92 9.96 -1.12
CA PRO A 158 1.91 8.93 -1.02
C PRO A 158 2.42 7.58 -1.53
N SER A 159 2.07 6.53 -0.82
CA SER A 159 2.34 5.17 -1.24
C SER A 159 1.47 4.76 -2.45
N MET A 160 1.89 3.71 -3.15
CA MET A 160 1.13 3.16 -4.28
C MET A 160 -0.32 2.86 -3.92
N GLY A 161 -0.57 2.23 -2.75
CA GLY A 161 -1.93 1.93 -2.29
C GLY A 161 -2.73 3.19 -1.95
N ALA A 162 -2.09 4.23 -1.39
CA ALA A 162 -2.73 5.52 -1.16
C ALA A 162 -3.14 6.20 -2.47
N TRP A 163 -2.30 6.16 -3.50
CA TRP A 163 -2.62 6.65 -4.83
C TRP A 163 -3.79 5.90 -5.48
N MET A 164 -3.79 4.56 -5.35
CA MET A 164 -4.88 3.74 -5.89
C MET A 164 -6.21 4.04 -5.18
N SER A 165 -6.19 4.12 -3.85
CA SER A 165 -7.38 4.47 -3.05
C SER A 165 -7.89 5.87 -3.39
N TYR A 166 -6.99 6.85 -3.56
CA TYR A 166 -7.35 8.21 -3.93
C TYR A 166 -7.88 8.31 -5.36
N GLY A 167 -7.22 7.67 -6.32
CA GLY A 167 -7.53 7.80 -7.76
C GLY A 167 -8.74 6.97 -8.20
N LEU A 168 -8.90 5.76 -7.68
CA LEU A 168 -9.93 4.81 -8.11
C LEU A 168 -11.05 4.64 -7.09
N GLY A 169 -10.79 4.96 -5.81
CA GLY A 169 -11.71 4.64 -4.74
C GLY A 169 -11.73 3.13 -4.43
N THR A 170 -12.81 2.67 -3.81
CA THR A 170 -13.03 1.25 -3.50
C THR A 170 -14.50 0.87 -3.71
N GLU A 171 -14.73 -0.34 -4.20
CA GLU A 171 -16.07 -0.92 -4.27
C GLU A 171 -16.53 -1.43 -2.90
N ALA A 172 -15.60 -1.65 -1.97
CA ALA A 172 -15.93 -2.08 -0.61
C ALA A 172 -16.48 -0.91 0.20
N THR A 173 -17.68 -1.09 0.75
CA THR A 173 -18.35 -0.08 1.61
C THR A 173 -17.93 -0.21 3.07
N ASP A 174 -17.54 -1.42 3.47
CA ASP A 174 -17.33 -1.82 4.88
C ASP A 174 -15.91 -2.29 5.16
N LEU A 175 -15.03 -2.26 4.16
CA LEU A 175 -13.63 -2.63 4.27
C LEU A 175 -12.72 -1.53 3.72
N PRO A 176 -11.55 -1.32 4.32
CA PRO A 176 -10.59 -0.36 3.79
C PRO A 176 -10.10 -0.78 2.40
N GLY A 177 -9.97 0.19 1.50
CA GLY A 177 -9.50 -0.04 0.13
C GLY A 177 -8.00 -0.31 0.04
N PHE A 178 -7.23 0.09 1.06
CA PHE A 178 -5.80 -0.15 1.14
C PHE A 178 -5.43 -0.82 2.48
N VAL A 179 -5.00 -2.06 2.42
CA VAL A 179 -4.66 -2.88 3.57
C VAL A 179 -3.20 -3.30 3.51
N VAL A 180 -2.51 -3.24 4.64
CA VAL A 180 -1.17 -3.80 4.84
C VAL A 180 -1.26 -4.94 5.85
N LEU A 181 -0.88 -6.14 5.43
CA LEU A 181 -0.75 -7.30 6.30
C LEU A 181 0.69 -7.32 6.86
N ASN A 182 0.84 -6.97 8.12
CA ASN A 182 2.16 -6.98 8.76
C ASN A 182 2.49 -8.35 9.34
N GLY A 183 3.51 -9.01 8.76
CA GLY A 183 4.02 -10.30 9.20
C GLY A 183 4.92 -10.27 10.45
N GLY A 184 5.11 -9.09 11.06
CA GLY A 184 5.90 -8.92 12.28
C GLY A 184 7.08 -7.97 12.15
N LEU A 185 7.77 -7.95 11.03
CA LEU A 185 8.83 -6.97 10.74
C LEU A 185 8.25 -5.75 10.04
N ILE A 186 8.65 -4.57 10.52
CA ILE A 186 8.35 -3.31 9.86
C ILE A 186 9.53 -3.00 8.93
N PRO A 187 9.31 -2.74 7.63
CA PRO A 187 10.39 -2.41 6.70
C PRO A 187 11.18 -1.19 7.14
N SER A 188 12.44 -1.11 6.75
CA SER A 188 13.25 0.10 6.91
C SER A 188 12.51 1.30 6.31
N GLY A 189 12.47 2.42 7.02
CA GLY A 189 11.61 3.56 6.70
C GLY A 189 10.27 3.56 7.44
N GLY A 190 9.91 2.47 8.13
CA GLY A 190 8.75 2.41 9.01
C GLY A 190 7.41 2.45 8.27
N TRP A 191 6.39 2.93 8.96
CA TRP A 191 5.03 3.06 8.44
C TRP A 191 4.88 4.12 7.34
N ASP A 192 5.84 5.02 7.19
CA ASP A 192 5.83 6.05 6.14
C ASP A 192 5.90 5.45 4.73
N ASN A 193 6.38 4.20 4.60
CA ASN A 193 6.30 3.44 3.34
C ASN A 193 4.84 3.21 2.88
N PHE A 194 3.88 3.24 3.79
CA PHE A 194 2.47 2.94 3.54
C PHE A 194 1.56 4.13 3.82
N GLY A 195 2.15 5.30 4.02
CA GLY A 195 1.45 6.53 4.35
C GLY A 195 0.71 7.14 3.17
N ASN A 196 -0.15 8.11 3.51
CA ASN A 196 -0.88 8.92 2.55
C ASN A 196 -0.04 10.09 1.98
N GLY A 197 1.11 10.41 2.57
CA GLY A 197 1.93 11.56 2.19
C GLY A 197 1.12 12.87 2.24
N PHE A 198 1.03 13.55 1.11
CA PHE A 198 0.25 14.80 0.98
C PHE A 198 -1.22 14.59 0.59
N LEU A 199 -1.65 13.34 0.37
CA LEU A 199 -3.06 13.02 0.16
C LEU A 199 -3.83 13.05 1.49
N PRO A 200 -5.17 13.17 1.47
CA PRO A 200 -5.97 13.09 2.70
C PRO A 200 -5.67 11.82 3.50
N ALA A 201 -5.62 11.93 4.82
CA ALA A 201 -5.25 10.85 5.72
C ALA A 201 -6.18 9.61 5.63
N SER A 202 -7.39 9.77 5.08
CA SER A 202 -8.31 8.67 4.80
C SER A 202 -7.76 7.64 3.82
N HIS A 203 -6.77 8.00 3.00
CA HIS A 203 -6.18 7.10 2.00
C HIS A 203 -4.91 6.38 2.48
N GLN A 204 -4.48 6.56 3.73
CA GLN A 204 -3.39 5.78 4.30
C GLN A 204 -3.75 4.31 4.47
N ALA A 205 -2.73 3.45 4.60
CA ALA A 205 -2.95 2.04 4.83
C ALA A 205 -3.64 1.74 6.16
N THR A 206 -4.55 0.77 6.14
CA THR A 206 -5.03 0.11 7.36
C THR A 206 -4.15 -1.11 7.61
N VAL A 207 -3.47 -1.12 8.75
CA VAL A 207 -2.50 -2.17 9.09
C VAL A 207 -3.16 -3.27 9.89
N PHE A 208 -3.11 -4.48 9.36
CA PHE A 208 -3.52 -5.69 10.06
C PHE A 208 -2.29 -6.43 10.62
N LYS A 209 -2.34 -6.74 11.90
CA LYS A 209 -1.30 -7.50 12.58
C LYS A 209 -1.63 -8.98 12.55
N THR A 210 -0.61 -9.82 12.55
CA THR A 210 -0.79 -11.26 12.75
C THR A 210 -1.24 -11.52 14.19
N GLY A 211 -2.19 -12.46 14.40
CA GLY A 211 -2.64 -12.86 15.72
C GLY A 211 -4.17 -12.88 15.88
N LYS A 212 -4.62 -13.07 17.11
CA LYS A 212 -6.07 -13.18 17.41
C LYS A 212 -6.84 -11.85 17.31
N GLU A 213 -6.14 -10.74 17.36
CA GLU A 213 -6.70 -9.39 17.25
C GLU A 213 -5.94 -8.62 16.15
N PRO A 214 -6.30 -8.83 14.88
CA PRO A 214 -5.60 -8.24 13.74
C PRO A 214 -5.69 -6.71 13.69
N LEU A 215 -6.75 -6.14 14.26
CA LEU A 215 -6.94 -4.70 14.42
C LEU A 215 -7.15 -4.37 15.89
N ALA A 216 -6.62 -3.24 16.33
CA ALA A 216 -6.88 -2.74 17.69
C ALA A 216 -8.36 -2.35 17.81
N ASP A 217 -8.91 -2.58 19.02
CA ASP A 217 -10.25 -2.16 19.41
C ASP A 217 -11.41 -2.66 18.51
N ILE A 218 -11.22 -3.79 17.81
CA ILE A 218 -12.27 -4.44 17.00
C ILE A 218 -13.46 -4.87 17.88
N ARG A 219 -13.20 -5.24 19.12
CA ARG A 219 -14.26 -5.69 20.02
C ARG A 219 -14.77 -4.53 20.86
N PRO A 220 -16.08 -4.22 20.79
CA PRO A 220 -16.64 -3.22 21.69
C PRO A 220 -16.43 -3.63 23.14
N ARG A 221 -15.98 -2.69 23.95
CA ARG A 221 -15.83 -2.91 25.40
C ARG A 221 -17.17 -2.94 26.12
N GLU A 222 -18.18 -2.37 25.49
CA GLU A 222 -19.53 -2.27 25.99
C GLU A 222 -20.32 -3.56 25.71
N SER A 223 -20.88 -4.15 26.76
CA SER A 223 -21.67 -5.39 26.66
C SER A 223 -23.08 -5.17 26.05
N ARG A 224 -23.55 -3.91 25.95
CA ARG A 224 -24.85 -3.55 25.40
C ARG A 224 -24.70 -2.87 24.06
N SER A 225 -25.30 -3.44 23.01
CA SER A 225 -25.21 -2.93 21.63
C SER A 225 -25.68 -1.46 21.48
N GLY A 226 -26.69 -1.04 22.24
CA GLY A 226 -27.19 0.34 22.18
C GLY A 226 -26.25 1.40 22.76
N VAL A 227 -25.38 1.02 23.72
CA VAL A 227 -24.44 1.96 24.36
C VAL A 227 -23.36 2.41 23.39
N GLN A 228 -22.82 1.50 22.60
CA GLN A 228 -21.82 1.86 21.59
C GLN A 228 -22.39 2.78 20.53
N GLN A 229 -23.60 2.51 20.06
CA GLN A 229 -24.26 3.34 19.06
C GLN A 229 -24.57 4.75 19.59
N ALA A 230 -24.99 4.87 20.86
CA ALA A 230 -25.21 6.15 21.52
C ALA A 230 -23.90 6.94 21.68
N LYS A 231 -22.80 6.27 22.06
CA LYS A 231 -21.48 6.85 22.15
C LYS A 231 -20.97 7.39 20.82
N LEU A 232 -21.11 6.62 19.76
CA LEU A 232 -20.73 7.05 18.40
C LEU A 232 -21.59 8.23 17.93
N GLY A 233 -22.89 8.22 18.21
CA GLY A 233 -23.77 9.32 17.91
C GLY A 233 -23.42 10.60 18.68
N LEU A 234 -22.95 10.49 19.93
CA LEU A 234 -22.43 11.62 20.70
C LEU A 234 -21.11 12.15 20.12
N LEU A 235 -20.16 11.27 19.82
CA LEU A 235 -18.89 11.64 19.19
C LEU A 235 -19.15 12.40 17.89
N ASN A 236 -20.00 11.86 17.01
CA ASN A 236 -20.33 12.50 15.73
C ASN A 236 -20.93 13.93 15.94
N LYS A 237 -21.77 14.13 16.94
CA LYS A 237 -22.30 15.47 17.26
C LYS A 237 -21.20 16.43 17.75
N LEU A 238 -20.25 15.93 18.56
CA LEU A 238 -19.11 16.72 19.03
C LEU A 238 -18.19 17.10 17.86
N ASP A 239 -17.88 16.14 16.99
CA ASP A 239 -17.04 16.35 15.82
C ASP A 239 -17.66 17.34 14.84
N GLN A 240 -18.96 17.23 14.57
CA GLN A 240 -19.69 18.22 13.77
C GLN A 240 -19.64 19.62 14.40
N GLY A 241 -19.74 19.72 15.71
CA GLY A 241 -19.58 20.99 16.42
C GLY A 241 -18.18 21.60 16.27
N VAL A 242 -17.14 20.78 16.18
CA VAL A 242 -15.75 21.21 15.93
C VAL A 242 -15.57 21.61 14.46
N LEU A 243 -16.05 20.80 13.51
CA LEU A 243 -16.01 21.11 12.07
C LEU A 243 -16.70 22.43 11.73
N ASN A 244 -17.86 22.71 12.36
CA ASN A 244 -18.59 23.96 12.15
C ASN A 244 -17.81 25.18 12.64
N ARG A 245 -16.95 25.03 13.66
CA ARG A 245 -16.11 26.12 14.21
C ARG A 245 -14.80 26.30 13.45
N LEU A 246 -14.14 25.20 13.09
CA LEU A 246 -12.83 25.24 12.46
C LEU A 246 -12.89 25.28 10.92
N GLY A 247 -14.04 24.97 10.33
CA GLY A 247 -14.20 24.76 8.90
C GLY A 247 -13.71 23.37 8.50
N LYS A 248 -13.50 23.16 7.20
CA LYS A 248 -13.01 21.88 6.69
C LYS A 248 -11.55 21.68 7.10
N VAL A 249 -11.33 20.66 7.93
CA VAL A 249 -10.00 20.20 8.37
C VAL A 249 -9.86 18.75 7.88
N ASP A 250 -9.04 18.53 6.88
CA ASP A 250 -8.90 17.22 6.19
C ASP A 250 -8.52 16.09 7.16
N GLU A 251 -7.69 16.37 8.17
CA GLU A 251 -7.30 15.40 9.18
C GLU A 251 -8.48 14.97 10.05
N LEU A 252 -9.36 15.90 10.41
CA LEU A 252 -10.53 15.61 11.23
C LEU A 252 -11.60 14.84 10.42
N GLU A 253 -11.88 15.28 9.19
CA GLU A 253 -12.80 14.57 8.27
C GLU A 253 -12.30 13.14 8.01
N SER A 254 -10.98 12.96 7.85
CA SER A 254 -10.35 11.64 7.66
C SER A 254 -10.47 10.76 8.89
N ALA A 255 -10.29 11.32 10.08
CA ALA A 255 -10.45 10.60 11.33
C ALA A 255 -11.89 10.11 11.50
N ILE A 256 -12.88 10.98 11.24
CA ILE A 256 -14.30 10.64 11.28
C ILE A 256 -14.62 9.50 10.29
N ALA A 257 -14.17 9.63 9.04
CA ALA A 257 -14.39 8.61 8.01
C ALA A 257 -13.76 7.25 8.39
N ASN A 258 -12.58 7.25 9.00
CA ASN A 258 -11.93 6.05 9.50
C ASN A 258 -12.69 5.40 10.67
N TYR A 259 -13.23 6.20 11.61
CA TYR A 259 -14.06 5.68 12.70
C TYR A 259 -15.38 5.09 12.19
N GLU A 260 -16.03 5.74 11.24
CA GLU A 260 -17.26 5.23 10.63
C GLU A 260 -17.01 3.92 9.86
N MET A 261 -15.89 3.83 9.15
CA MET A 261 -15.49 2.60 8.45
C MET A 261 -15.18 1.48 9.46
N ALA A 262 -14.42 1.77 10.51
CA ALA A 262 -14.12 0.79 11.56
C ALA A 262 -15.42 0.26 12.21
N TYR A 263 -16.39 1.12 12.46
CA TYR A 263 -17.70 0.72 12.98
C TYR A 263 -18.47 -0.21 12.03
N ARG A 264 -18.47 0.08 10.74
CA ARG A 264 -19.10 -0.78 9.73
C ARG A 264 -18.40 -2.12 9.63
N CYS A 265 -17.07 -2.15 9.66
CA CYS A 265 -16.28 -3.38 9.71
C CYS A 265 -16.64 -4.24 10.92
N LEU A 266 -16.86 -3.62 12.09
CA LEU A 266 -17.24 -4.32 13.33
C LEU A 266 -18.61 -4.98 13.27
N LEU A 267 -19.57 -4.37 12.59
CA LEU A 267 -20.91 -4.96 12.39
C LEU A 267 -20.84 -6.23 11.52
N TYR A 268 -19.91 -6.28 10.57
CA TYR A 268 -19.75 -7.42 9.65
C TYR A 268 -18.94 -8.57 10.26
N THR A 269 -18.06 -8.30 11.23
CA THR A 269 -17.23 -9.32 11.89
C THR A 269 -17.92 -10.01 13.06
N SER A 270 -19.19 -9.69 13.34
CA SER A 270 -20.00 -10.52 14.24
C SER A 270 -20.09 -11.93 13.63
N PRO A 271 -19.66 -13.00 14.35
CA PRO A 271 -19.52 -14.33 13.77
C PRO A 271 -20.87 -14.79 13.22
N SER A 272 -20.95 -14.84 11.89
CA SER A 272 -22.09 -15.43 11.22
C SER A 272 -22.17 -16.93 11.58
N PRO A 273 -23.35 -17.50 11.73
CA PRO A 273 -23.51 -18.95 11.88
C PRO A 273 -22.85 -19.76 10.75
N ARG A 274 -22.53 -19.14 9.60
CA ARG A 274 -21.78 -19.73 8.50
C ARG A 274 -20.30 -19.93 8.82
N ASP A 275 -19.68 -19.05 9.60
CA ASP A 275 -18.25 -19.12 9.91
C ASP A 275 -17.91 -20.31 10.84
N LYS A 276 -18.90 -20.78 11.60
CA LYS A 276 -18.77 -21.98 12.44
C LYS A 276 -18.68 -23.28 11.62
N ARG A 277 -19.02 -23.29 10.34
CA ARG A 277 -18.94 -24.50 9.48
C ARG A 277 -17.61 -24.67 8.78
N GLN A 278 -16.81 -23.63 8.60
CA GLN A 278 -15.50 -23.71 7.93
C GLN A 278 -14.34 -24.09 8.86
N SER A 279 -14.52 -24.09 10.16
CA SER A 279 -13.47 -24.48 11.13
C SER A 279 -13.29 -26.00 11.31
N ARG A 280 -13.96 -26.83 10.51
CA ARG A 280 -13.75 -28.27 10.46
C ARG A 280 -12.96 -28.68 9.20
N MET A 281 -11.72 -28.24 9.09
CA MET A 281 -10.75 -29.02 8.32
C MET A 281 -10.26 -30.16 9.21
N PRO A 282 -10.31 -31.43 8.75
CA PRO A 282 -9.72 -32.51 9.50
C PRO A 282 -8.20 -32.28 9.54
N SER A 283 -7.63 -32.29 10.73
CA SER A 283 -6.21 -32.47 10.91
C SER A 283 -5.88 -33.85 10.34
N SER A 284 -5.36 -33.90 9.12
CA SER A 284 -4.73 -35.12 8.61
C SER A 284 -3.46 -35.37 9.39
N ALA A 285 -3.39 -36.53 9.99
CA ALA A 285 -2.25 -37.14 10.64
C ALA A 285 -1.00 -37.16 9.74
#